data_009b4be9e40738ef96e6c91f70a16b54
#
_entry.id   009b4be9e40738ef96e6c91f70a16b54
#
_cell.length_a   1.000
_cell.length_b   1.000
_cell.length_c   1.000
_cell.angle_alpha   90.00
_cell.angle_beta   90.00
_cell.angle_gamma   90.00
#
_symmetry.space_group_name_H-M   'P 1'
#
loop_
_entity.id
_entity.type
_entity.pdbx_description
1 polymer ?
#
loop_
_entity_poly.entity_id
_entity_poly.type
_entity_poly.pdbx_seq_one_letter_code
_entity_poly.pdbx_strand_id
1 'polypeptide(L)'
;MKKSTALSGFVALVVAAQNGMAQTEQNQCLALKDVVIPNTQITAVKWFAGGVLPQDEQSSFTGASESQTKAEAHCVVNGEIEKYQGADGKPYAIGFQLRLPQNWNKKFLFQGGGGLDGFLAPAVGAVPVRGSNAQPALMRGYAVVTMDGGHQGARDTAFTADQQARLNYAYAATGKVTATAKRLIAQMYQTQPEHSYFMGCSNGGREAMNAAMRYPLEFDGVVAGNPGFRLSRAAMGEAWDNQQFMKFAPTNEKGEKIVANALTQADLDAVAKGVLARCDAKDGLEDGIINAWESCDFKPEMVKKEIGAQKVALLNAIFNGAKNSRGENVYSSWPYDAGINTQGWRQWKHGDSQTAQPNSRNFTMGVASLKEYFMTPRNPDFDTLKFDFDKDPAKVAQISGINDADKTDLSTFRSRGGKMIIFEGVSDPVFSAHDLRDWYRQLQADMQATEQFARVFMIPGMNHCGGGPAFEDIDPLTALEQWVENGNAPAYLVGKAGKALPDKNKTMPICAYPHVATYKGGDMSKADSFECR
;
A
#
# COMPACT_ATOMS: atom_id res chain seq x y z
N MET A 1 -40.42 3.95 54.65
CA MET A 1 -39.21 3.16 54.37
C MET A 1 -39.61 1.91 53.62
N LYS A 2 -39.53 1.88 52.31
CA LYS A 2 -39.55 0.68 51.39
C LYS A 2 -39.46 1.18 49.95
N LYS A 3 -38.26 1.59 49.48
CA LYS A 3 -37.92 1.74 48.06
C LYS A 3 -36.39 1.74 47.93
N SER A 4 -35.71 0.61 48.09
CA SER A 4 -34.29 0.54 47.88
C SER A 4 -33.74 -0.84 47.42
N THR A 5 -34.60 -1.84 47.20
CA THR A 5 -34.14 -3.23 46.91
C THR A 5 -34.29 -3.65 45.45
N ALA A 6 -34.95 -2.89 44.58
CA ALA A 6 -35.17 -3.30 43.18
C ALA A 6 -33.99 -2.92 42.24
N LEU A 7 -33.23 -1.85 42.54
CA LEU A 7 -32.17 -1.39 41.64
C LEU A 7 -30.88 -2.24 41.73
N SER A 8 -30.57 -2.78 42.92
CA SER A 8 -29.38 -3.61 43.12
C SER A 8 -29.48 -4.99 42.45
N GLY A 9 -30.71 -5.56 42.35
CA GLY A 9 -30.92 -6.85 41.69
C GLY A 9 -30.80 -6.78 40.17
N PHE A 10 -31.18 -5.65 39.54
CA PHE A 10 -31.10 -5.48 38.08
C PHE A 10 -29.66 -5.30 37.61
N VAL A 11 -28.83 -4.54 38.35
CA VAL A 11 -27.40 -4.35 38.03
C VAL A 11 -26.64 -5.65 38.20
N ALA A 12 -26.89 -6.42 39.23
CA ALA A 12 -26.23 -7.72 39.44
C ALA A 12 -26.59 -8.76 38.37
N LEU A 13 -27.84 -8.80 37.87
CA LEU A 13 -28.26 -9.69 36.80
C LEU A 13 -27.63 -9.30 35.44
N VAL A 14 -27.51 -8.02 35.15
CA VAL A 14 -26.87 -7.55 33.90
C VAL A 14 -25.37 -7.87 33.90
N VAL A 15 -24.68 -7.65 35.01
CA VAL A 15 -23.24 -7.97 35.15
C VAL A 15 -22.99 -9.48 35.08
N ALA A 16 -23.85 -10.31 35.68
CA ALA A 16 -23.73 -11.76 35.61
C ALA A 16 -24.00 -12.29 34.19
N ALA A 17 -24.94 -11.72 33.44
CA ALA A 17 -25.23 -12.09 32.06
C ALA A 17 -24.07 -11.68 31.12
N GLN A 18 -23.48 -10.51 31.29
CA GLN A 18 -22.31 -10.07 30.51
C GLN A 18 -21.07 -10.93 30.77
N ASN A 19 -20.80 -11.29 32.02
CA ASN A 19 -19.70 -12.20 32.37
C ASN A 19 -19.92 -13.60 31.79
N GLY A 20 -21.15 -14.10 31.77
CA GLY A 20 -21.50 -15.40 31.18
C GLY A 20 -21.32 -15.42 29.67
N MET A 21 -21.71 -14.35 28.96
CA MET A 21 -21.49 -14.23 27.50
C MET A 21 -20.01 -14.13 27.15
N ALA A 22 -19.25 -13.30 27.84
CA ALA A 22 -17.80 -13.18 27.62
C ALA A 22 -17.06 -14.50 27.87
N GLN A 23 -17.45 -15.27 28.87
CA GLN A 23 -16.88 -16.61 29.12
C GLN A 23 -17.22 -17.60 28.01
N THR A 24 -18.42 -17.53 27.44
CA THR A 24 -18.84 -18.38 26.32
C THR A 24 -18.01 -18.09 25.07
N GLU A 25 -17.81 -16.82 24.72
CA GLU A 25 -17.02 -16.41 23.55
C GLU A 25 -15.54 -16.75 23.70
N GLN A 26 -14.97 -16.57 24.90
CA GLN A 26 -13.62 -17.02 25.18
C GLN A 26 -13.48 -18.54 24.98
N ASN A 27 -14.45 -19.33 25.41
CA ASN A 27 -14.44 -20.78 25.22
C ASN A 27 -14.56 -21.15 23.72
N GLN A 28 -15.42 -20.47 22.97
CA GLN A 28 -15.53 -20.64 21.52
C GLN A 28 -14.21 -20.30 20.82
N CYS A 29 -13.55 -19.22 21.23
CA CYS A 29 -12.23 -18.85 20.73
C CYS A 29 -11.23 -19.99 20.96
N LEU A 30 -11.07 -20.45 22.21
CA LEU A 30 -10.09 -21.47 22.55
C LEU A 30 -10.36 -22.80 21.84
N ALA A 31 -11.62 -23.14 21.56
CA ALA A 31 -12.00 -24.33 20.80
C ALA A 31 -11.53 -24.29 19.32
N LEU A 32 -11.21 -23.12 18.77
CA LEU A 32 -10.66 -23.01 17.41
C LEU A 32 -9.32 -23.74 17.25
N LYS A 33 -8.61 -24.01 18.35
CA LYS A 33 -7.36 -24.77 18.32
C LYS A 33 -7.55 -26.20 17.77
N ASP A 34 -8.72 -26.78 18.00
CA ASP A 34 -9.04 -28.15 17.64
C ASP A 34 -9.78 -28.26 16.29
N VAL A 35 -10.00 -27.13 15.61
CA VAL A 35 -10.66 -27.11 14.31
C VAL A 35 -9.75 -27.71 13.24
N VAL A 36 -10.28 -28.70 12.53
CA VAL A 36 -9.56 -29.38 11.45
C VAL A 36 -9.89 -28.69 10.10
N ILE A 37 -8.88 -28.09 9.50
CA ILE A 37 -8.95 -27.54 8.15
C ILE A 37 -7.89 -28.27 7.30
N PRO A 38 -8.25 -28.81 6.11
CA PRO A 38 -7.27 -29.49 5.27
C PRO A 38 -6.03 -28.63 5.01
N ASN A 39 -4.86 -29.24 5.06
CA ASN A 39 -3.55 -28.61 4.83
C ASN A 39 -3.25 -27.39 5.73
N THR A 40 -3.96 -27.24 6.85
CA THR A 40 -3.78 -26.10 7.76
C THR A 40 -3.47 -26.60 9.17
N GLN A 41 -2.43 -26.05 9.76
CA GLN A 41 -2.08 -26.26 11.17
C GLN A 41 -2.37 -24.98 11.95
N ILE A 42 -3.28 -25.03 12.93
CA ILE A 42 -3.46 -23.95 13.90
C ILE A 42 -2.32 -24.04 14.92
N THR A 43 -1.43 -23.05 14.90
CA THR A 43 -0.21 -23.06 15.74
C THR A 43 -0.45 -22.45 17.11
N ALA A 44 -1.32 -21.43 17.21
CA ALA A 44 -1.68 -20.82 18.49
C ALA A 44 -3.10 -20.23 18.43
N VAL A 45 -3.81 -20.33 19.55
CA VAL A 45 -5.06 -19.61 19.79
C VAL A 45 -4.97 -18.94 21.16
N LYS A 46 -5.32 -17.66 21.23
CA LYS A 46 -5.28 -16.85 22.45
C LYS A 46 -6.50 -15.94 22.52
N TRP A 47 -7.06 -15.80 23.71
CA TRP A 47 -8.03 -14.75 24.00
C TRP A 47 -7.31 -13.51 24.51
N PHE A 48 -7.58 -12.36 23.89
CA PHE A 48 -7.14 -11.05 24.33
C PHE A 48 -8.31 -10.35 25.01
N ALA A 49 -8.18 -10.02 26.29
CA ALA A 49 -9.28 -9.48 27.10
C ALA A 49 -9.53 -7.96 26.89
N GLY A 50 -8.83 -7.35 25.93
CA GLY A 50 -8.88 -5.92 25.67
C GLY A 50 -7.70 -5.16 26.29
N GLY A 51 -7.40 -4.00 25.72
CA GLY A 51 -6.29 -3.15 26.17
C GLY A 51 -5.52 -2.54 24.99
N VAL A 52 -4.38 -1.92 25.29
CA VAL A 52 -3.50 -1.36 24.27
C VAL A 52 -2.75 -2.48 23.57
N LEU A 53 -2.82 -2.52 22.24
CA LEU A 53 -2.02 -3.45 21.46
C LEU A 53 -0.57 -2.94 21.40
N PRO A 54 0.43 -3.83 21.57
CA PRO A 54 1.81 -3.45 21.38
C PRO A 54 2.02 -2.99 19.94
N GLN A 55 2.80 -1.93 19.76
CA GLN A 55 3.30 -1.54 18.44
C GLN A 55 4.24 -2.63 17.95
N ASP A 56 4.09 -2.97 16.67
CA ASP A 56 4.98 -3.88 15.97
C ASP A 56 5.83 -3.07 14.99
N GLU A 57 7.15 -3.22 15.07
CA GLU A 57 8.09 -2.57 14.15
C GLU A 57 7.80 -2.94 12.67
N GLN A 58 7.24 -4.11 12.43
CA GLN A 58 6.89 -4.61 11.10
C GLN A 58 5.66 -3.91 10.51
N SER A 59 4.81 -3.28 11.31
CA SER A 59 3.66 -2.49 10.82
C SER A 59 4.09 -1.38 9.86
N SER A 60 5.31 -0.86 9.98
CA SER A 60 5.86 0.14 9.07
C SER A 60 5.99 -0.36 7.61
N PHE A 61 6.15 -1.68 7.39
CA PHE A 61 6.25 -2.27 6.05
C PHE A 61 4.91 -2.34 5.32
N THR A 62 3.81 -2.37 6.04
CA THR A 62 2.46 -2.37 5.44
C THR A 62 1.97 -0.97 5.11
N GLY A 63 2.75 0.07 5.42
CA GLY A 63 2.31 1.47 5.30
C GLY A 63 1.24 1.86 6.33
N ALA A 64 0.99 1.02 7.34
CA ALA A 64 -0.02 1.27 8.36
C ALA A 64 0.26 2.53 9.18
N SER A 65 -0.80 3.16 9.67
CA SER A 65 -0.72 4.30 10.56
C SER A 65 -0.01 3.94 11.88
N GLU A 66 0.76 4.88 12.42
CA GLU A 66 1.53 4.70 13.67
C GLU A 66 0.67 4.90 14.94
N SER A 67 -0.64 5.07 14.83
CA SER A 67 -1.49 5.36 15.98
C SER A 67 -1.56 4.20 16.96
N GLN A 68 -1.31 4.45 18.24
CA GLN A 68 -1.56 3.48 19.31
C GLN A 68 -3.05 3.18 19.38
N THR A 69 -3.40 1.90 19.38
CA THR A 69 -4.78 1.47 19.33
C THR A 69 -5.16 0.67 20.56
N LYS A 70 -6.24 1.08 21.21
CA LYS A 70 -6.86 0.33 22.28
C LYS A 70 -7.90 -0.60 21.67
N ALA A 71 -7.65 -1.91 21.69
CA ALA A 71 -8.55 -2.92 21.18
C ALA A 71 -9.51 -3.42 22.24
N GLU A 72 -10.72 -3.77 21.83
CA GLU A 72 -11.66 -4.56 22.62
C GLU A 72 -11.24 -6.03 22.71
N ALA A 73 -11.96 -6.82 23.50
CA ALA A 73 -11.72 -8.24 23.62
C ALA A 73 -11.88 -8.95 22.27
N HIS A 74 -10.96 -9.85 21.96
CA HIS A 74 -10.97 -10.60 20.70
C HIS A 74 -10.17 -11.91 20.77
N CYS A 75 -10.48 -12.83 19.88
CA CYS A 75 -9.71 -14.04 19.67
C CYS A 75 -8.55 -13.78 18.71
N VAL A 76 -7.36 -14.33 18.99
CA VAL A 76 -6.20 -14.29 18.09
C VAL A 76 -5.85 -15.72 17.70
N VAL A 77 -5.89 -16.01 16.41
CA VAL A 77 -5.55 -17.32 15.82
C VAL A 77 -4.35 -17.15 14.92
N ASN A 78 -3.28 -17.92 15.18
CA ASN A 78 -2.15 -18.03 14.26
C ASN A 78 -2.13 -19.44 13.65
N GLY A 79 -1.71 -19.55 12.41
CA GLY A 79 -1.60 -20.85 11.75
C GLY A 79 -0.67 -20.82 10.54
N GLU A 80 -0.41 -22.01 10.02
CA GLU A 80 0.38 -22.29 8.83
C GLU A 80 -0.45 -23.12 7.85
N ILE A 81 -0.44 -22.74 6.56
CA ILE A 81 -1.13 -23.44 5.49
C ILE A 81 -0.10 -24.06 4.56
N GLU A 82 -0.35 -25.32 4.12
CA GLU A 82 0.46 -26.04 3.14
C GLU A 82 1.95 -26.06 3.49
N LYS A 83 2.28 -26.52 4.69
CA LYS A 83 3.68 -26.73 5.09
C LYS A 83 4.35 -27.81 4.24
N TYR A 84 5.48 -27.47 3.62
CA TYR A 84 6.21 -28.38 2.76
C TYR A 84 7.73 -28.12 2.79
N GLN A 85 8.49 -29.06 2.23
CA GLN A 85 9.93 -28.92 1.98
C GLN A 85 10.10 -28.44 0.54
N GLY A 86 10.72 -27.28 0.34
CA GLY A 86 10.98 -26.72 -0.97
C GLY A 86 12.06 -27.46 -1.76
N ALA A 87 12.17 -27.15 -3.04
CA ALA A 87 13.20 -27.72 -3.91
C ALA A 87 14.64 -27.34 -3.49
N ASP A 88 14.79 -26.25 -2.75
CA ASP A 88 16.04 -25.77 -2.16
C ASP A 88 16.38 -26.42 -0.79
N GLY A 89 15.55 -27.35 -0.35
CA GLY A 89 15.70 -28.03 0.94
C GLY A 89 15.23 -27.24 2.15
N LYS A 90 14.61 -26.06 1.97
CA LYS A 90 14.09 -25.22 3.05
C LYS A 90 12.63 -25.53 3.35
N PRO A 91 12.18 -25.36 4.61
CA PRO A 91 10.76 -25.47 4.95
C PRO A 91 10.02 -24.20 4.52
N TYR A 92 8.85 -24.37 3.94
CA TYR A 92 7.91 -23.32 3.56
C TYR A 92 6.52 -23.59 4.11
N ALA A 93 5.79 -22.53 4.40
CA ALA A 93 4.37 -22.53 4.72
C ALA A 93 3.82 -21.13 4.49
N ILE A 94 2.51 -21.01 4.34
CA ILE A 94 1.83 -19.72 4.37
C ILE A 94 1.41 -19.45 5.81
N GLY A 95 2.11 -18.56 6.49
CA GLY A 95 1.75 -18.08 7.80
C GLY A 95 0.59 -17.09 7.75
N PHE A 96 -0.33 -17.16 8.72
CA PHE A 96 -1.40 -16.20 8.88
C PHE A 96 -1.68 -15.88 10.35
N GLN A 97 -2.21 -14.66 10.59
CA GLN A 97 -2.84 -14.26 11.83
C GLN A 97 -4.25 -13.79 11.56
N LEU A 98 -5.22 -14.32 12.29
CA LEU A 98 -6.62 -13.90 12.26
C LEU A 98 -7.04 -13.37 13.63
N ARG A 99 -7.67 -12.20 13.67
CA ARG A 99 -8.29 -11.63 14.86
C ARG A 99 -9.79 -11.56 14.70
N LEU A 100 -10.52 -12.05 15.69
CA LEU A 100 -11.96 -12.21 15.71
C LEU A 100 -12.52 -11.42 16.90
N PRO A 101 -13.11 -10.23 16.68
CA PRO A 101 -13.56 -9.37 17.76
C PRO A 101 -14.80 -9.95 18.47
N GLN A 102 -14.93 -9.68 19.76
CA GLN A 102 -16.11 -10.08 20.54
C GLN A 102 -17.40 -9.47 19.95
N ASN A 103 -17.36 -8.19 19.64
CA ASN A 103 -18.48 -7.46 19.03
C ASN A 103 -18.34 -7.43 17.50
N TRP A 104 -18.45 -8.62 16.86
CA TRP A 104 -18.28 -8.73 15.40
C TRP A 104 -19.44 -8.06 14.64
N ASN A 105 -19.10 -7.18 13.70
CA ASN A 105 -20.04 -6.45 12.85
C ASN A 105 -20.45 -7.22 11.57
N LYS A 106 -20.13 -8.53 11.49
CA LYS A 106 -20.35 -9.43 10.35
C LYS A 106 -19.53 -9.07 9.10
N LYS A 107 -18.50 -8.27 9.24
CA LYS A 107 -17.58 -7.91 8.16
C LYS A 107 -16.22 -8.59 8.32
N PHE A 108 -15.61 -8.89 7.21
CA PHE A 108 -14.27 -9.47 7.12
C PHE A 108 -13.34 -8.51 6.38
N LEU A 109 -12.14 -8.31 6.88
CA LEU A 109 -11.08 -7.57 6.21
C LEU A 109 -9.83 -8.43 6.06
N PHE A 110 -9.31 -8.52 4.84
CA PHE A 110 -7.97 -8.98 4.58
C PHE A 110 -7.03 -7.77 4.58
N GLN A 111 -6.08 -7.74 5.51
CA GLN A 111 -5.03 -6.73 5.58
C GLN A 111 -3.85 -7.18 4.71
N GLY A 112 -3.56 -6.44 3.65
CA GLY A 112 -2.41 -6.69 2.77
C GLY A 112 -1.08 -6.49 3.46
N GLY A 113 -0.05 -7.13 2.93
CA GLY A 113 1.30 -7.08 3.42
C GLY A 113 2.11 -5.88 2.89
N GLY A 114 3.42 -6.08 2.71
CA GLY A 114 4.31 -5.02 2.20
C GLY A 114 5.69 -5.54 1.81
N GLY A 115 6.38 -4.84 0.92
CA GLY A 115 7.68 -5.23 0.41
C GLY A 115 7.64 -6.60 -0.26
N LEU A 116 8.60 -7.46 0.07
CA LEU A 116 8.58 -8.87 -0.37
C LEU A 116 7.98 -9.79 0.71
N ASP A 117 7.10 -9.31 1.57
CA ASP A 117 6.49 -10.00 2.71
C ASP A 117 7.50 -10.77 3.58
N GLY A 118 7.23 -12.00 3.98
CA GLY A 118 8.11 -12.80 4.85
C GLY A 118 7.95 -12.49 6.34
N PHE A 119 6.87 -11.79 6.72
CA PHE A 119 6.53 -11.44 8.09
C PHE A 119 5.01 -11.35 8.29
N LEU A 120 4.57 -11.59 9.52
CA LEU A 120 3.19 -11.38 9.92
C LEU A 120 3.04 -10.05 10.66
N ALA A 121 2.50 -9.04 9.99
CA ALA A 121 2.05 -7.84 10.69
C ALA A 121 0.83 -8.17 11.59
N PRO A 122 0.62 -7.45 12.71
CA PRO A 122 -0.59 -7.63 13.51
C PRO A 122 -1.86 -7.40 12.67
N ALA A 123 -2.80 -8.34 12.73
CA ALA A 123 -4.06 -8.28 11.98
C ALA A 123 -5.04 -7.28 12.63
N VAL A 124 -4.73 -5.99 12.59
CA VAL A 124 -5.57 -4.93 13.16
C VAL A 124 -6.39 -4.18 12.11
N GLY A 125 -6.04 -4.30 10.84
CA GLY A 125 -6.71 -3.60 9.75
C GLY A 125 -6.54 -2.09 9.82
N ALA A 126 -5.33 -1.62 10.16
CA ALA A 126 -5.00 -0.19 10.10
C ALA A 126 -5.11 0.32 8.67
N VAL A 127 -5.59 1.56 8.50
CA VAL A 127 -5.59 2.21 7.17
C VAL A 127 -4.14 2.30 6.69
N PRO A 128 -3.84 1.84 5.46
CA PRO A 128 -2.46 1.72 5.00
C PRO A 128 -1.90 3.04 4.46
N VAL A 129 -2.08 4.11 5.23
CA VAL A 129 -1.49 5.45 5.03
C VAL A 129 -0.89 5.89 6.36
N ARG A 130 0.43 6.12 6.40
CA ARG A 130 1.15 6.45 7.63
C ARG A 130 0.60 7.64 8.40
N GLY A 131 0.07 8.64 7.68
CA GLY A 131 -0.53 9.84 8.26
C GLY A 131 -1.99 9.70 8.69
N SER A 132 -2.65 8.57 8.42
CA SER A 132 -4.06 8.38 8.76
C SER A 132 -4.25 8.20 10.27
N ASN A 133 -5.25 8.90 10.80
CA ASN A 133 -5.76 8.75 12.17
C ASN A 133 -7.08 7.94 12.21
N ALA A 134 -7.48 7.35 11.10
CA ALA A 134 -8.69 6.55 11.03
C ALA A 134 -8.59 5.31 11.93
N GLN A 135 -9.70 4.97 12.56
CA GLN A 135 -9.76 3.81 13.45
C GLN A 135 -9.53 2.51 12.66
N PRO A 136 -8.61 1.63 13.09
CA PRO A 136 -8.40 0.33 12.45
C PRO A 136 -9.66 -0.54 12.41
N ALA A 137 -9.76 -1.41 11.41
CA ALA A 137 -10.95 -2.22 11.16
C ALA A 137 -11.33 -3.15 12.34
N LEU A 138 -10.35 -3.74 13.03
CA LEU A 138 -10.61 -4.57 14.22
C LEU A 138 -11.41 -3.79 15.28
N MET A 139 -11.11 -2.50 15.48
CA MET A 139 -11.80 -1.63 16.43
C MET A 139 -13.18 -1.16 15.93
N ARG A 140 -13.43 -1.36 14.64
CA ARG A 140 -14.76 -1.16 14.03
C ARG A 140 -15.60 -2.46 14.04
N GLY A 141 -15.09 -3.54 14.66
CA GLY A 141 -15.76 -4.84 14.76
C GLY A 141 -15.51 -5.78 13.59
N TYR A 142 -14.54 -5.55 12.73
CA TYR A 142 -14.20 -6.49 11.66
C TYR A 142 -13.42 -7.69 12.18
N ALA A 143 -13.69 -8.87 11.64
CA ALA A 143 -12.71 -9.96 11.65
C ALA A 143 -11.58 -9.61 10.67
N VAL A 144 -10.33 -9.64 11.12
CA VAL A 144 -9.18 -9.20 10.32
C VAL A 144 -8.16 -10.31 10.18
N VAL A 145 -7.71 -10.58 8.95
CA VAL A 145 -6.61 -11.52 8.66
C VAL A 145 -5.44 -10.82 8.00
N THR A 146 -4.23 -11.31 8.26
CA THR A 146 -2.99 -10.97 7.55
C THR A 146 -2.21 -12.24 7.23
N MET A 147 -1.25 -12.15 6.31
CA MET A 147 -0.39 -13.26 5.88
C MET A 147 1.06 -12.83 5.72
N ASP A 148 1.98 -13.80 5.59
CA ASP A 148 3.40 -13.58 5.31
C ASP A 148 3.80 -13.75 3.84
N GLY A 149 2.85 -14.00 2.94
CA GLY A 149 3.11 -14.24 1.52
C GLY A 149 3.63 -15.65 1.19
N GLY A 150 3.78 -16.54 2.18
CA GLY A 150 4.17 -17.96 1.99
C GLY A 150 5.64 -18.26 2.25
N HIS A 151 6.35 -17.41 2.94
CA HIS A 151 7.74 -17.61 3.37
C HIS A 151 8.06 -16.79 4.62
N GLN A 152 9.22 -17.03 5.23
CA GLN A 152 9.72 -16.31 6.38
C GLN A 152 10.97 -15.52 6.03
N GLY A 153 11.19 -14.39 6.70
CA GLY A 153 12.32 -13.50 6.54
C GLY A 153 11.98 -12.24 5.75
N ALA A 154 11.59 -11.17 6.45
CA ALA A 154 11.37 -9.86 5.85
C ALA A 154 12.63 -9.41 5.08
N ARG A 155 12.45 -9.00 3.83
CA ARG A 155 13.54 -8.63 2.89
C ARG A 155 14.46 -9.77 2.45
N ASP A 156 14.19 -11.02 2.85
CA ASP A 156 14.92 -12.17 2.34
C ASP A 156 14.31 -12.62 1.01
N THR A 157 15.13 -12.63 -0.03
CA THR A 157 14.74 -13.10 -1.37
C THR A 157 15.07 -14.58 -1.61
N ALA A 158 15.56 -15.29 -0.60
CA ALA A 158 15.93 -16.71 -0.75
C ALA A 158 14.76 -17.61 -1.15
N PHE A 159 13.51 -17.26 -0.75
CA PHE A 159 12.30 -17.99 -1.14
C PHE A 159 12.12 -18.10 -2.67
N THR A 160 12.74 -17.21 -3.42
CA THR A 160 12.64 -17.16 -4.88
C THR A 160 13.31 -18.35 -5.57
N ALA A 161 14.05 -19.17 -4.83
CA ALA A 161 14.60 -20.43 -5.29
C ALA A 161 13.53 -21.55 -5.43
N ASP A 162 12.39 -21.40 -4.73
CA ASP A 162 11.27 -22.35 -4.80
C ASP A 162 10.10 -21.81 -5.60
N GLN A 163 9.62 -22.57 -6.58
CA GLN A 163 8.56 -22.13 -7.48
C GLN A 163 7.21 -21.98 -6.77
N GLN A 164 6.88 -22.85 -5.82
CA GLN A 164 5.62 -22.74 -5.07
C GLN A 164 5.62 -21.52 -4.16
N ALA A 165 6.74 -21.21 -3.51
CA ALA A 165 6.90 -19.99 -2.70
C ALA A 165 6.76 -18.73 -3.57
N ARG A 166 7.34 -18.73 -4.78
CA ARG A 166 7.15 -17.62 -5.76
C ARG A 166 5.68 -17.42 -6.13
N LEU A 167 4.92 -18.51 -6.36
CA LEU A 167 3.50 -18.45 -6.69
C LEU A 167 2.65 -17.99 -5.48
N ASN A 168 3.00 -18.45 -4.27
CA ASN A 168 2.34 -18.03 -3.05
C ASN A 168 2.46 -16.51 -2.88
N TYR A 169 3.68 -15.98 -2.97
CA TYR A 169 3.93 -14.54 -2.92
C TYR A 169 3.22 -13.78 -4.05
N ALA A 170 3.24 -14.31 -5.27
CA ALA A 170 2.62 -13.64 -6.42
C ALA A 170 1.11 -13.43 -6.22
N TYR A 171 0.38 -14.47 -5.80
CA TYR A 171 -1.08 -14.39 -5.63
C TYR A 171 -1.72 -15.54 -4.83
N ALA A 172 -1.12 -16.77 -4.81
CA ALA A 172 -1.84 -17.96 -4.37
C ALA A 172 -2.12 -17.96 -2.86
N ALA A 173 -1.25 -17.34 -2.05
CA ALA A 173 -1.44 -17.22 -0.61
C ALA A 173 -2.73 -16.47 -0.25
N THR A 174 -3.06 -15.40 -0.98
CA THR A 174 -4.28 -14.60 -0.75
C THR A 174 -5.55 -15.47 -0.76
N GLY A 175 -5.73 -16.30 -1.78
CA GLY A 175 -6.92 -17.16 -1.89
C GLY A 175 -6.99 -18.23 -0.80
N LYS A 176 -5.85 -18.86 -0.48
CA LYS A 176 -5.76 -19.90 0.56
C LYS A 176 -6.04 -19.36 1.95
N VAL A 177 -5.45 -18.21 2.29
CA VAL A 177 -5.68 -17.54 3.59
C VAL A 177 -7.12 -17.05 3.70
N THR A 178 -7.70 -16.47 2.63
CA THR A 178 -9.09 -16.04 2.62
C THR A 178 -10.05 -17.21 2.91
N ALA A 179 -9.88 -18.34 2.24
CA ALA A 179 -10.71 -19.52 2.45
C ALA A 179 -10.58 -20.07 3.88
N THR A 180 -9.36 -20.11 4.42
CA THR A 180 -9.10 -20.55 5.80
C THR A 180 -9.71 -19.59 6.83
N ALA A 181 -9.53 -18.28 6.65
CA ALA A 181 -10.09 -17.26 7.54
C ALA A 181 -11.63 -17.32 7.58
N LYS A 182 -12.29 -17.40 6.41
CA LYS A 182 -13.77 -17.51 6.34
C LYS A 182 -14.30 -18.77 7.02
N ARG A 183 -13.57 -19.89 6.96
CA ARG A 183 -13.92 -21.12 7.72
C ARG A 183 -13.81 -20.92 9.22
N LEU A 184 -12.73 -20.30 9.71
CA LEU A 184 -12.54 -20.00 11.13
C LEU A 184 -13.58 -19.00 11.65
N ILE A 185 -13.93 -17.98 10.86
CA ILE A 185 -15.00 -17.03 11.14
C ILE A 185 -16.34 -17.77 11.31
N ALA A 186 -16.70 -18.63 10.33
CA ALA A 186 -17.93 -19.42 10.40
C ALA A 186 -17.94 -20.37 11.61
N GLN A 187 -16.80 -20.92 12.01
CA GLN A 187 -16.69 -21.76 13.20
C GLN A 187 -16.87 -20.96 14.50
N MET A 188 -16.32 -19.75 14.56
CA MET A 188 -16.42 -18.89 15.75
C MET A 188 -17.83 -18.32 15.92
N TYR A 189 -18.43 -17.79 14.84
CA TYR A 189 -19.67 -17.03 14.92
C TYR A 189 -20.90 -17.78 14.39
N GLN A 190 -20.74 -19.03 13.91
CA GLN A 190 -21.80 -19.87 13.33
C GLN A 190 -22.49 -19.22 12.11
N THR A 191 -21.81 -18.28 11.44
CA THR A 191 -22.29 -17.64 10.22
C THR A 191 -21.11 -17.12 9.39
N GLN A 192 -21.32 -16.90 8.09
CA GLN A 192 -20.35 -16.30 7.18
C GLN A 192 -20.35 -14.78 7.30
N PRO A 193 -19.26 -14.08 6.89
CA PRO A 193 -19.29 -12.64 6.72
C PRO A 193 -20.40 -12.20 5.72
N GLU A 194 -21.10 -11.13 6.04
CA GLU A 194 -22.04 -10.50 5.13
C GLU A 194 -21.30 -9.70 4.04
N HIS A 195 -20.17 -9.05 4.43
CA HIS A 195 -19.30 -8.32 3.52
C HIS A 195 -17.83 -8.68 3.75
N SER A 196 -17.08 -8.74 2.67
CA SER A 196 -15.66 -9.06 2.67
C SER A 196 -14.86 -7.99 1.94
N TYR A 197 -13.82 -7.45 2.60
CA TYR A 197 -12.99 -6.37 2.08
C TYR A 197 -11.51 -6.78 2.05
N PHE A 198 -10.77 -6.16 1.13
CA PHE A 198 -9.30 -6.22 1.12
C PHE A 198 -8.74 -4.80 1.18
N MET A 199 -7.71 -4.57 1.98
CA MET A 199 -7.08 -3.24 2.07
C MET A 199 -5.57 -3.37 2.26
N GLY A 200 -4.78 -2.68 1.42
CA GLY A 200 -3.33 -2.65 1.55
C GLY A 200 -2.68 -1.53 0.75
N CYS A 201 -1.40 -1.25 1.05
CA CYS A 201 -0.57 -0.30 0.33
C CYS A 201 0.68 -0.98 -0.22
N SER A 202 1.31 -0.41 -1.27
CA SER A 202 2.54 -0.96 -1.84
C SER A 202 2.34 -2.37 -2.43
N ASN A 203 3.09 -3.38 -1.97
CA ASN A 203 2.81 -4.77 -2.29
C ASN A 203 1.39 -5.16 -1.84
N GLY A 204 0.94 -4.73 -0.66
CA GLY A 204 -0.44 -4.94 -0.20
C GLY A 204 -1.49 -4.28 -1.12
N GLY A 205 -1.16 -3.17 -1.77
CA GLY A 205 -1.97 -2.55 -2.83
C GLY A 205 -2.02 -3.42 -4.10
N ARG A 206 -0.90 -4.04 -4.50
CA ARG A 206 -0.85 -5.05 -5.56
C ARG A 206 -1.72 -6.26 -5.20
N GLU A 207 -1.64 -6.74 -3.96
CA GLU A 207 -2.45 -7.84 -3.46
C GLU A 207 -3.95 -7.50 -3.49
N ALA A 208 -4.34 -6.25 -3.15
CA ALA A 208 -5.71 -5.77 -3.24
C ALA A 208 -6.22 -5.77 -4.70
N MET A 209 -5.40 -5.31 -5.66
CA MET A 209 -5.74 -5.38 -7.08
C MET A 209 -5.81 -6.83 -7.58
N ASN A 210 -4.90 -7.72 -7.12
CA ASN A 210 -4.96 -9.15 -7.38
C ASN A 210 -6.22 -9.79 -6.78
N ALA A 211 -6.68 -9.35 -5.60
CA ALA A 211 -7.92 -9.84 -5.00
C ALA A 211 -9.12 -9.56 -5.92
N ALA A 212 -9.25 -8.34 -6.47
CA ALA A 212 -10.29 -8.02 -7.44
C ALA A 212 -10.15 -8.80 -8.75
N MET A 213 -8.93 -8.99 -9.24
CA MET A 213 -8.64 -9.61 -10.54
C MET A 213 -8.74 -11.14 -10.51
N ARG A 214 -8.17 -11.80 -9.48
CA ARG A 214 -8.01 -13.26 -9.41
C ARG A 214 -9.01 -13.95 -8.48
N TYR A 215 -9.54 -13.20 -7.50
CA TYR A 215 -10.49 -13.69 -6.49
C TYR A 215 -11.78 -12.84 -6.45
N PRO A 216 -12.39 -12.55 -7.62
CA PRO A 216 -13.51 -11.61 -7.71
C PRO A 216 -14.76 -12.07 -6.99
N LEU A 217 -14.83 -13.34 -6.58
CA LEU A 217 -15.95 -13.90 -5.84
C LEU A 217 -15.77 -13.80 -4.33
N GLU A 218 -14.58 -13.45 -3.86
CA GLU A 218 -14.22 -13.48 -2.44
C GLU A 218 -14.37 -12.12 -1.75
N PHE A 219 -14.36 -11.02 -2.50
CA PHE A 219 -14.35 -9.67 -1.94
C PHE A 219 -15.43 -8.78 -2.60
N ASP A 220 -16.17 -8.06 -1.75
CA ASP A 220 -17.18 -7.08 -2.17
C ASP A 220 -16.53 -5.70 -2.42
N GLY A 221 -15.40 -5.44 -1.78
CA GLY A 221 -14.67 -4.20 -1.97
C GLY A 221 -13.17 -4.31 -1.71
N VAL A 222 -12.38 -3.51 -2.44
CA VAL A 222 -10.93 -3.44 -2.24
C VAL A 222 -10.44 -1.98 -2.15
N VAL A 223 -9.48 -1.74 -1.26
CA VAL A 223 -8.70 -0.50 -1.20
C VAL A 223 -7.26 -0.82 -1.58
N ALA A 224 -6.77 -0.24 -2.66
CA ALA A 224 -5.40 -0.36 -3.12
C ALA A 224 -4.68 0.98 -3.00
N GLY A 225 -3.77 1.10 -2.04
CA GLY A 225 -2.96 2.30 -1.85
C GLY A 225 -1.59 2.17 -2.51
N ASN A 226 -1.13 3.20 -3.20
CA ASN A 226 0.18 3.25 -3.88
C ASN A 226 0.56 1.88 -4.45
N PRO A 227 -0.29 1.27 -5.30
CA PRO A 227 -0.20 -0.15 -5.61
C PRO A 227 1.00 -0.48 -6.51
N GLY A 228 1.80 -1.45 -6.08
CA GLY A 228 2.84 -2.04 -6.94
C GLY A 228 2.27 -2.96 -8.03
N PHE A 229 1.22 -2.53 -8.71
CA PHE A 229 0.46 -3.39 -9.63
C PHE A 229 1.26 -3.87 -10.85
N ARG A 230 2.30 -3.13 -11.25
CA ARG A 230 3.32 -3.49 -12.24
C ARG A 230 4.70 -3.59 -11.60
N LEU A 231 4.79 -4.31 -10.50
CA LEU A 231 5.99 -4.39 -9.66
C LEU A 231 7.23 -4.85 -10.45
N SER A 232 7.06 -5.74 -11.42
CA SER A 232 8.13 -6.19 -12.31
C SER A 232 8.71 -5.06 -13.16
N ARG A 233 7.86 -4.16 -13.66
CA ARG A 233 8.30 -3.00 -14.45
C ARG A 233 8.91 -1.92 -13.58
N ALA A 234 8.36 -1.69 -12.38
CA ALA A 234 8.94 -0.77 -11.41
C ALA A 234 10.35 -1.20 -11.03
N ALA A 235 10.62 -2.51 -10.83
CA ALA A 235 11.97 -3.02 -10.55
C ALA A 235 12.96 -2.74 -11.70
N MET A 236 12.53 -2.78 -12.96
CA MET A 236 13.35 -2.34 -14.10
C MET A 236 13.57 -0.82 -14.07
N GLY A 237 12.54 -0.03 -13.69
CA GLY A 237 12.66 1.41 -13.48
C GLY A 237 13.66 1.78 -12.38
N GLU A 238 13.68 1.01 -11.29
CA GLU A 238 14.65 1.18 -10.20
C GLU A 238 16.09 0.88 -10.67
N ALA A 239 16.28 -0.15 -11.51
CA ALA A 239 17.58 -0.42 -12.12
C ALA A 239 18.03 0.73 -13.05
N TRP A 240 17.10 1.33 -13.81
CA TRP A 240 17.37 2.53 -14.61
C TRP A 240 17.82 3.69 -13.74
N ASP A 241 17.07 4.00 -12.69
CA ASP A 241 17.42 5.09 -11.76
C ASP A 241 18.80 4.88 -11.16
N ASN A 242 19.11 3.66 -10.71
CA ASN A 242 20.41 3.30 -10.15
C ASN A 242 21.55 3.53 -11.15
N GLN A 243 21.38 3.14 -12.42
CA GLN A 243 22.35 3.40 -13.48
C GLN A 243 22.54 4.91 -13.71
N GLN A 244 21.45 5.70 -13.73
CA GLN A 244 21.56 7.16 -13.90
C GLN A 244 22.23 7.80 -12.69
N PHE A 245 21.85 7.44 -11.46
CA PHE A 245 22.52 7.96 -10.27
C PHE A 245 24.01 7.61 -10.25
N MET A 246 24.39 6.38 -10.55
CA MET A 246 25.80 5.97 -10.65
C MET A 246 26.55 6.74 -11.76
N LYS A 247 25.91 7.00 -12.89
CA LYS A 247 26.51 7.78 -14.00
C LYS A 247 26.85 9.21 -13.58
N PHE A 248 25.93 9.89 -12.88
CA PHE A 248 26.04 11.30 -12.53
C PHE A 248 26.61 11.56 -11.13
N ALA A 249 26.79 10.53 -10.30
CA ALA A 249 27.35 10.67 -8.96
C ALA A 249 28.77 11.24 -9.02
N PRO A 250 29.07 12.25 -8.17
CA PRO A 250 30.44 12.75 -8.03
C PRO A 250 31.35 11.71 -7.37
N THR A 251 32.66 11.82 -7.60
CA THR A 251 33.65 10.99 -6.93
C THR A 251 34.20 11.71 -5.70
N ASN A 252 34.50 10.93 -4.66
CA ASN A 252 35.25 11.41 -3.50
C ASN A 252 36.77 11.47 -3.81
N GLU A 253 37.57 11.86 -2.83
CA GLU A 253 39.05 11.96 -2.95
C GLU A 253 39.72 10.62 -3.29
N LYS A 254 39.06 9.48 -3.02
CA LYS A 254 39.54 8.13 -3.36
C LYS A 254 39.12 7.68 -4.74
N GLY A 255 38.41 8.52 -5.51
CA GLY A 255 37.85 8.16 -6.82
C GLY A 255 36.58 7.31 -6.78
N GLU A 256 35.98 7.13 -5.61
CA GLU A 256 34.75 6.33 -5.43
C GLU A 256 33.48 7.17 -5.68
N LYS A 257 32.50 6.62 -6.37
CA LYS A 257 31.21 7.27 -6.63
C LYS A 257 30.37 7.37 -5.36
N ILE A 258 29.88 8.57 -5.01
CA ILE A 258 28.99 8.82 -3.88
C ILE A 258 27.61 9.17 -4.41
N VAL A 259 26.75 8.17 -4.50
CA VAL A 259 25.39 8.26 -5.09
C VAL A 259 24.54 9.30 -4.38
N ALA A 260 24.60 9.37 -3.06
CA ALA A 260 23.84 10.34 -2.26
C ALA A 260 24.13 11.82 -2.59
N ASN A 261 25.27 12.09 -3.25
CA ASN A 261 25.69 13.44 -3.63
C ASN A 261 25.37 13.78 -5.10
N ALA A 262 24.72 12.86 -5.84
CA ALA A 262 24.24 13.14 -7.20
C ALA A 262 23.16 14.23 -7.20
N LEU A 263 22.28 14.23 -6.17
CA LEU A 263 21.33 15.29 -5.85
C LEU A 263 21.43 15.59 -4.35
N THR A 264 21.87 16.77 -3.98
CA THR A 264 21.92 17.21 -2.58
C THR A 264 20.53 17.63 -2.11
N GLN A 265 20.33 17.79 -0.80
CA GLN A 265 19.07 18.33 -0.28
C GLN A 265 18.78 19.73 -0.83
N ALA A 266 19.78 20.59 -0.94
CA ALA A 266 19.64 21.93 -1.52
C ALA A 266 19.18 21.89 -3.00
N ASP A 267 19.63 20.90 -3.77
CA ASP A 267 19.16 20.70 -5.15
C ASP A 267 17.68 20.31 -5.20
N LEU A 268 17.28 19.35 -4.35
CA LEU A 268 15.89 18.91 -4.26
C LEU A 268 14.97 20.03 -3.77
N ASP A 269 15.42 20.86 -2.83
CA ASP A 269 14.69 22.05 -2.36
C ASP A 269 14.53 23.08 -3.47
N ALA A 270 15.55 23.31 -4.29
CA ALA A 270 15.49 24.18 -5.45
C ALA A 270 14.49 23.66 -6.50
N VAL A 271 14.47 22.34 -6.74
CA VAL A 271 13.51 21.71 -7.65
C VAL A 271 12.09 21.85 -7.10
N ALA A 272 11.83 21.49 -5.84
CA ALA A 272 10.51 21.60 -5.23
C ALA A 272 9.98 23.04 -5.28
N LYS A 273 10.84 24.02 -4.96
CA LYS A 273 10.50 25.45 -5.07
C LYS A 273 10.16 25.87 -6.51
N GLY A 274 10.93 25.37 -7.48
CA GLY A 274 10.67 25.64 -8.90
C GLY A 274 9.37 25.01 -9.39
N VAL A 275 9.06 23.80 -8.94
CA VAL A 275 7.79 23.11 -9.23
C VAL A 275 6.61 23.90 -8.69
N LEU A 276 6.65 24.31 -7.41
CA LEU A 276 5.60 25.14 -6.79
C LEU A 276 5.44 26.49 -7.50
N ALA A 277 6.54 27.21 -7.75
CA ALA A 277 6.48 28.49 -8.45
C ALA A 277 5.85 28.40 -9.86
N ARG A 278 5.94 27.22 -10.51
CA ARG A 278 5.40 27.00 -11.84
C ARG A 278 3.97 26.49 -11.85
N CYS A 279 3.59 25.69 -10.85
CA CYS A 279 2.41 24.84 -10.94
C CYS A 279 1.35 25.07 -9.85
N ASP A 280 1.72 25.64 -8.70
CA ASP A 280 0.84 25.76 -7.53
C ASP A 280 -0.46 26.53 -7.85
N ALA A 281 -0.34 27.70 -8.47
CA ALA A 281 -1.50 28.54 -8.84
C ALA A 281 -2.47 27.93 -9.88
N LYS A 282 -2.15 26.76 -10.48
CA LYS A 282 -2.94 26.20 -11.60
C LYS A 282 -4.28 25.61 -11.17
N ASP A 283 -4.48 25.32 -9.91
CA ASP A 283 -5.76 24.89 -9.34
C ASP A 283 -6.56 26.05 -8.70
N GLY A 284 -6.06 27.29 -8.85
CA GLY A 284 -6.71 28.51 -8.38
C GLY A 284 -6.24 28.98 -7.00
N LEU A 285 -5.25 28.33 -6.37
CA LEU A 285 -4.72 28.69 -5.07
C LEU A 285 -3.20 28.47 -5.01
N GLU A 286 -2.45 29.38 -4.39
CA GLU A 286 -1.04 29.18 -4.07
C GLU A 286 -0.92 28.80 -2.59
N ASP A 287 -0.96 27.49 -2.30
CA ASP A 287 -0.95 26.97 -0.93
C ASP A 287 0.06 25.83 -0.67
N GLY A 288 0.89 25.53 -1.67
CA GLY A 288 1.90 24.49 -1.62
C GLY A 288 1.40 23.09 -2.04
N ILE A 289 0.16 23.00 -2.55
CA ILE A 289 -0.47 21.76 -3.02
C ILE A 289 -0.83 21.88 -4.49
N ILE A 290 -0.31 21.00 -5.32
CA ILE A 290 -0.50 21.04 -6.77
C ILE A 290 -1.63 20.09 -7.16
N ASN A 291 -2.92 20.46 -6.91
CA ASN A 291 -4.04 19.59 -7.27
C ASN A 291 -4.12 19.37 -8.78
N ALA A 292 -3.82 20.39 -9.59
CA ALA A 292 -3.78 20.30 -11.03
C ALA A 292 -2.46 19.71 -11.58
N TRP A 293 -1.94 18.65 -10.93
CA TRP A 293 -0.62 18.05 -11.17
C TRP A 293 -0.38 17.62 -12.63
N GLU A 294 -1.39 17.13 -13.35
CA GLU A 294 -1.25 16.78 -14.78
C GLU A 294 -1.00 17.99 -15.67
N SER A 295 -1.44 19.17 -15.26
CA SER A 295 -1.21 20.41 -16.00
C SER A 295 0.14 21.08 -15.67
N CYS A 296 0.89 20.49 -14.73
CA CYS A 296 2.20 21.00 -14.35
C CYS A 296 3.22 20.79 -15.48
N ASP A 297 3.68 21.89 -16.04
CA ASP A 297 4.64 21.92 -17.16
C ASP A 297 6.05 22.33 -16.70
N PHE A 298 6.38 22.10 -15.43
CA PHE A 298 7.72 22.31 -14.91
C PHE A 298 8.75 21.46 -15.68
N LYS A 299 9.91 22.07 -15.91
CA LYS A 299 11.09 21.39 -16.50
C LYS A 299 12.33 21.73 -15.67
N PRO A 300 13.25 20.76 -15.43
CA PRO A 300 14.46 20.99 -14.65
C PRO A 300 15.35 22.14 -15.17
N GLU A 301 15.25 22.47 -16.47
CA GLU A 301 15.92 23.61 -17.09
C GLU A 301 15.56 24.93 -16.44
N MET A 302 14.38 25.04 -15.85
CA MET A 302 13.89 26.28 -15.19
C MET A 302 14.68 26.60 -13.91
N VAL A 303 15.32 25.58 -13.30
CA VAL A 303 16.17 25.72 -12.11
C VAL A 303 17.64 25.39 -12.39
N LYS A 304 18.04 25.44 -13.67
CA LYS A 304 19.42 25.11 -14.08
C LYS A 304 20.48 25.99 -13.43
N LYS A 305 20.16 27.25 -13.11
CA LYS A 305 21.10 28.17 -12.46
C LYS A 305 21.42 27.73 -11.04
N GLU A 306 20.45 27.15 -10.33
CA GLU A 306 20.54 26.70 -8.95
C GLU A 306 21.24 25.35 -8.84
N ILE A 307 20.93 24.39 -9.72
CA ILE A 307 21.38 23.00 -9.57
C ILE A 307 22.48 22.58 -10.56
N GLY A 308 22.67 23.32 -11.65
CA GLY A 308 23.66 23.03 -12.68
C GLY A 308 23.20 22.03 -13.75
N ALA A 309 23.91 22.04 -14.89
CA ALA A 309 23.50 21.28 -16.09
C ALA A 309 23.54 19.75 -15.91
N GLN A 310 24.46 19.21 -15.12
CA GLN A 310 24.56 17.77 -14.89
C GLN A 310 23.37 17.23 -14.11
N LYS A 311 22.90 17.95 -13.11
CA LYS A 311 21.74 17.57 -12.30
C LYS A 311 20.42 17.72 -13.08
N VAL A 312 20.34 18.73 -13.97
CA VAL A 312 19.24 18.85 -14.94
C VAL A 312 19.19 17.58 -15.82
N ALA A 313 20.33 17.14 -16.35
CA ALA A 313 20.38 15.94 -17.19
C ALA A 313 20.02 14.66 -16.40
N LEU A 314 20.43 14.55 -15.14
CA LEU A 314 20.05 13.45 -14.25
C LEU A 314 18.52 13.44 -14.00
N LEU A 315 17.94 14.59 -13.62
CA LEU A 315 16.50 14.70 -13.39
C LEU A 315 15.69 14.36 -14.64
N ASN A 316 16.09 14.87 -15.81
CA ASN A 316 15.47 14.49 -17.07
C ASN A 316 15.53 12.99 -17.34
N ALA A 317 16.68 12.35 -17.08
CA ALA A 317 16.85 10.91 -17.31
C ALA A 317 15.92 10.09 -16.39
N ILE A 318 15.76 10.48 -15.12
CA ILE A 318 14.92 9.79 -14.15
C ILE A 318 13.42 10.05 -14.44
N PHE A 319 13.03 11.32 -14.56
CA PHE A 319 11.62 11.68 -14.68
C PHE A 319 11.00 11.33 -16.04
N ASN A 320 11.80 11.19 -17.10
CA ASN A 320 11.31 10.65 -18.38
C ASN A 320 11.11 9.13 -18.37
N GLY A 321 11.44 8.43 -17.29
CA GLY A 321 11.30 6.99 -17.12
C GLY A 321 12.33 6.16 -17.89
N ALA A 322 12.35 4.85 -17.56
CA ALA A 322 13.23 3.89 -18.19
C ALA A 322 12.84 3.65 -19.66
N LYS A 323 13.82 3.69 -20.56
CA LYS A 323 13.62 3.52 -22.01
C LYS A 323 14.65 2.57 -22.61
N ASN A 324 14.24 1.90 -23.67
CA ASN A 324 15.18 1.16 -24.52
C ASN A 324 15.87 2.08 -25.55
N SER A 325 16.77 1.54 -26.36
CA SER A 325 17.52 2.31 -27.38
C SER A 325 16.64 2.89 -28.48
N ARG A 326 15.41 2.38 -28.67
CA ARG A 326 14.43 2.89 -29.62
C ARG A 326 13.56 4.02 -29.04
N GLY A 327 13.78 4.37 -27.76
CA GLY A 327 12.98 5.36 -27.04
C GLY A 327 11.63 4.86 -26.53
N GLU A 328 11.37 3.55 -26.60
CA GLU A 328 10.16 2.93 -26.06
C GLU A 328 10.25 2.81 -24.54
N ASN A 329 9.15 3.06 -23.83
CA ASN A 329 9.12 3.00 -22.38
C ASN A 329 9.18 1.54 -21.89
N VAL A 330 10.18 1.24 -21.07
CA VAL A 330 10.26 0.01 -20.26
C VAL A 330 9.49 0.20 -18.95
N TYR A 331 9.56 1.42 -18.38
CA TYR A 331 8.71 1.86 -17.30
C TYR A 331 8.23 3.30 -17.52
N SER A 332 7.21 3.72 -16.80
CA SER A 332 6.55 5.03 -16.95
C SER A 332 7.46 6.21 -16.61
N SER A 333 7.12 7.39 -17.13
CA SER A 333 7.64 8.68 -16.67
C SER A 333 7.04 9.03 -15.30
N TRP A 334 7.59 10.07 -14.67
CA TRP A 334 7.18 10.55 -13.34
C TRP A 334 6.66 11.98 -13.39
N PRO A 335 5.62 12.34 -12.62
CA PRO A 335 5.24 13.74 -12.45
C PRO A 335 6.24 14.49 -11.57
N TYR A 336 6.42 15.77 -11.82
CA TYR A 336 7.07 16.68 -10.87
C TYR A 336 6.03 17.20 -9.88
N ASP A 337 6.31 17.04 -8.58
CA ASP A 337 5.39 17.43 -7.52
C ASP A 337 6.15 17.90 -6.27
N ALA A 338 5.47 18.55 -5.34
CA ALA A 338 6.07 19.23 -4.19
C ALA A 338 6.84 18.31 -3.23
N GLY A 339 6.49 17.01 -3.16
CA GLY A 339 7.11 16.05 -2.24
C GLY A 339 8.47 15.50 -2.66
N ILE A 340 9.06 15.97 -3.77
CA ILE A 340 10.38 15.49 -4.26
C ILE A 340 11.54 15.74 -3.28
N ASN A 341 11.46 16.79 -2.45
CA ASN A 341 12.53 17.15 -1.51
C ASN A 341 12.42 16.47 -0.14
N THR A 342 11.48 15.55 0.02
CA THR A 342 11.29 14.86 1.29
C THR A 342 12.32 13.76 1.52
N GLN A 343 12.56 13.44 2.79
CA GLN A 343 13.42 12.33 3.15
C GLN A 343 12.86 11.00 2.62
N GLY A 344 11.52 10.81 2.59
CA GLY A 344 10.89 9.61 2.04
C GLY A 344 11.23 9.39 0.58
N TRP A 345 11.18 10.43 -0.26
CA TRP A 345 11.60 10.38 -1.65
C TRP A 345 13.08 10.02 -1.78
N ARG A 346 13.94 10.71 -1.02
CA ARG A 346 15.38 10.49 -1.03
C ARG A 346 15.78 9.07 -0.62
N GLN A 347 15.19 8.54 0.46
CA GLN A 347 15.47 7.17 0.94
C GLN A 347 15.20 6.10 -0.12
N TRP A 348 14.22 6.30 -0.98
CA TRP A 348 13.95 5.37 -2.07
C TRP A 348 14.93 5.55 -3.22
N LYS A 349 15.10 6.76 -3.74
CA LYS A 349 15.81 7.02 -5.00
C LYS A 349 17.34 6.88 -4.88
N HIS A 350 17.98 7.60 -3.96
CA HIS A 350 19.46 7.64 -3.91
C HIS A 350 20.06 7.54 -2.51
N GLY A 351 19.26 7.57 -1.45
CA GLY A 351 19.72 7.43 -0.07
C GLY A 351 20.55 8.61 0.43
N ASP A 352 21.31 8.36 1.49
CA ASP A 352 22.14 9.37 2.19
C ASP A 352 23.56 8.89 2.52
N SER A 353 23.93 7.66 2.12
CA SER A 353 25.25 7.09 2.37
C SER A 353 26.36 7.93 1.73
N GLN A 354 27.33 8.36 2.55
CA GLN A 354 28.52 9.07 2.12
C GLN A 354 29.70 8.12 1.78
N THR A 355 29.39 6.85 1.53
CA THR A 355 30.36 5.83 1.13
C THR A 355 30.07 5.34 -0.30
N ALA A 356 31.00 4.56 -0.86
CA ALA A 356 30.82 3.90 -2.15
C ALA A 356 29.70 2.83 -2.16
N GLN A 357 29.08 2.53 -0.98
CA GLN A 357 27.96 1.61 -0.84
C GLN A 357 26.65 2.42 -0.73
N PRO A 358 25.85 2.52 -1.80
CA PRO A 358 24.55 3.18 -1.74
C PRO A 358 23.61 2.45 -0.79
N ASN A 359 22.80 3.23 -0.03
CA ASN A 359 21.86 2.68 0.95
C ASN A 359 20.38 2.98 0.62
N SER A 360 20.08 3.49 -0.56
CA SER A 360 18.69 3.69 -0.97
C SER A 360 17.98 2.35 -1.15
N ARG A 361 16.65 2.38 -1.06
CA ARG A 361 15.84 1.18 -1.24
C ARG A 361 15.89 0.66 -2.66
N ASN A 362 16.03 1.53 -3.68
CA ASN A 362 16.25 1.10 -5.06
C ASN A 362 17.52 0.27 -5.20
N PHE A 363 18.62 0.65 -4.51
CA PHE A 363 19.90 -0.10 -4.54
C PHE A 363 19.90 -1.35 -3.66
N THR A 364 19.07 -1.43 -2.64
CA THR A 364 19.06 -2.56 -1.70
C THR A 364 17.92 -3.54 -1.97
N MET A 365 16.69 -3.08 -2.00
CA MET A 365 15.50 -3.92 -2.16
C MET A 365 15.12 -4.12 -3.62
N GLY A 366 15.09 -3.05 -4.43
CA GLY A 366 14.72 -3.11 -5.84
C GLY A 366 15.66 -4.00 -6.66
N VAL A 367 16.97 -3.83 -6.48
CA VAL A 367 18.00 -4.67 -7.11
C VAL A 367 17.84 -6.15 -6.75
N ALA A 368 17.60 -6.47 -5.47
CA ALA A 368 17.43 -7.84 -5.03
C ALA A 368 16.15 -8.46 -5.66
N SER A 369 15.05 -7.73 -5.68
CA SER A 369 13.81 -8.19 -6.29
C SER A 369 13.97 -8.44 -7.79
N LEU A 370 14.65 -7.56 -8.53
CA LEU A 370 14.87 -7.70 -9.97
C LEU A 370 15.64 -8.98 -10.31
N LYS A 371 16.83 -9.15 -9.74
CA LYS A 371 17.74 -10.25 -10.09
C LYS A 371 17.30 -11.62 -9.54
N GLU A 372 16.61 -11.64 -8.41
CA GLU A 372 16.27 -12.89 -7.74
C GLU A 372 14.82 -13.33 -7.96
N TYR A 373 13.87 -12.39 -7.97
CA TYR A 373 12.45 -12.70 -8.14
C TYR A 373 11.96 -12.52 -9.57
N PHE A 374 12.22 -11.37 -10.20
CA PHE A 374 11.63 -11.05 -11.50
C PHE A 374 12.36 -11.68 -12.68
N MET A 375 13.68 -11.81 -12.65
CA MET A 375 14.41 -12.48 -13.75
C MET A 375 14.12 -13.98 -13.82
N THR A 376 13.97 -14.48 -15.04
CA THR A 376 13.84 -15.90 -15.33
C THR A 376 14.84 -16.31 -16.41
N PRO A 377 15.76 -17.27 -16.12
CA PRO A 377 15.97 -17.89 -14.80
C PRO A 377 16.44 -16.87 -13.75
N ARG A 378 16.18 -17.18 -12.47
CA ARG A 378 16.73 -16.45 -11.33
C ARG A 378 18.24 -16.30 -11.44
N ASN A 379 18.78 -15.10 -11.21
CA ASN A 379 20.22 -14.84 -11.32
C ASN A 379 20.71 -13.95 -10.17
N PRO A 380 20.98 -14.52 -8.96
CA PRO A 380 21.42 -13.76 -7.79
C PRO A 380 22.72 -12.97 -8.00
N ASP A 381 23.59 -13.42 -8.90
CA ASP A 381 24.88 -12.79 -9.18
C ASP A 381 24.82 -11.72 -10.29
N PHE A 382 23.62 -11.47 -10.83
CA PHE A 382 23.45 -10.48 -11.89
C PHE A 382 23.75 -9.06 -11.39
N ASP A 383 24.63 -8.38 -12.10
CA ASP A 383 24.92 -6.96 -11.86
C ASP A 383 23.85 -6.09 -12.52
N THR A 384 22.89 -5.60 -11.74
CA THR A 384 21.77 -4.78 -12.23
C THR A 384 22.21 -3.42 -12.78
N LEU A 385 23.41 -2.94 -12.46
CA LEU A 385 24.00 -1.77 -13.10
C LEU A 385 24.39 -2.02 -14.57
N LYS A 386 24.38 -3.28 -15.01
CA LYS A 386 24.57 -3.71 -16.41
C LYS A 386 23.28 -4.19 -17.07
N PHE A 387 22.11 -3.94 -16.46
CA PHE A 387 20.83 -4.29 -17.07
C PHE A 387 20.69 -3.63 -18.44
N ASP A 388 20.50 -4.45 -19.48
CA ASP A 388 20.36 -4.02 -20.87
C ASP A 388 18.87 -3.85 -21.19
N PHE A 389 18.41 -2.59 -21.32
CA PHE A 389 17.00 -2.27 -21.52
C PHE A 389 16.45 -2.69 -22.88
N ASP A 390 17.27 -3.14 -23.81
CA ASP A 390 16.84 -3.75 -25.07
C ASP A 390 16.61 -5.27 -24.97
N LYS A 391 17.42 -5.97 -24.14
CA LYS A 391 17.46 -7.43 -24.10
C LYS A 391 16.84 -8.02 -22.83
N ASP A 392 17.14 -7.43 -21.66
CA ASP A 392 16.83 -8.05 -20.40
C ASP A 392 15.34 -7.95 -19.98
N PRO A 393 14.50 -6.99 -20.46
CA PRO A 393 13.08 -7.02 -20.19
C PRO A 393 12.39 -8.35 -20.59
N ALA A 394 12.88 -9.04 -21.62
CA ALA A 394 12.38 -10.36 -22.00
C ALA A 394 12.54 -11.42 -20.88
N LYS A 395 13.59 -11.31 -20.05
CA LYS A 395 13.84 -12.19 -18.90
C LYS A 395 12.85 -11.97 -17.75
N VAL A 396 12.21 -10.81 -17.71
CA VAL A 396 11.25 -10.41 -16.66
C VAL A 396 9.80 -10.78 -17.05
N ALA A 397 9.52 -10.88 -18.33
CA ALA A 397 8.15 -11.04 -18.87
C ALA A 397 7.38 -12.23 -18.30
N GLN A 398 8.04 -13.37 -18.01
CA GLN A 398 7.38 -14.56 -17.49
C GLN A 398 6.79 -14.31 -16.09
N ILE A 399 7.57 -13.75 -15.19
CA ILE A 399 7.11 -13.45 -13.82
C ILE A 399 6.17 -12.25 -13.81
N SER A 400 6.33 -11.29 -14.70
CA SER A 400 5.38 -10.20 -14.90
C SER A 400 3.96 -10.74 -15.12
N GLY A 401 3.79 -11.72 -16.00
CA GLY A 401 2.48 -12.34 -16.25
C GLY A 401 1.85 -13.06 -15.04
N ILE A 402 2.66 -13.47 -14.07
CA ILE A 402 2.21 -14.17 -12.85
C ILE A 402 1.98 -13.16 -11.69
N ASN A 403 2.91 -12.24 -11.50
CA ASN A 403 2.97 -11.36 -10.34
C ASN A 403 2.16 -10.07 -10.49
N ASP A 404 2.17 -9.49 -11.70
CA ASP A 404 1.58 -8.16 -11.88
C ASP A 404 0.05 -8.22 -11.88
N ALA A 405 -0.56 -7.22 -11.27
CA ALA A 405 -2.01 -7.08 -11.14
C ALA A 405 -2.55 -6.03 -12.12
N ASP A 406 -2.10 -6.09 -13.36
CA ASP A 406 -2.28 -5.01 -14.35
C ASP A 406 -3.38 -5.27 -15.39
N LYS A 407 -4.12 -6.38 -15.29
CA LYS A 407 -5.21 -6.68 -16.22
C LYS A 407 -6.38 -5.72 -16.02
N THR A 408 -6.96 -5.30 -17.13
CA THR A 408 -8.09 -4.38 -17.17
C THR A 408 -9.44 -5.09 -17.33
N ASP A 409 -9.45 -6.40 -17.59
CA ASP A 409 -10.69 -7.17 -17.55
C ASP A 409 -11.06 -7.52 -16.10
N LEU A 410 -11.90 -6.69 -15.50
CA LEU A 410 -12.49 -6.86 -14.18
C LEU A 410 -14.01 -7.16 -14.26
N SER A 411 -14.46 -7.76 -15.37
CA SER A 411 -15.86 -7.99 -15.67
C SER A 411 -16.56 -8.82 -14.60
N THR A 412 -15.92 -9.89 -14.08
CA THR A 412 -16.47 -10.72 -13.02
C THR A 412 -16.60 -9.95 -11.71
N PHE A 413 -15.58 -9.18 -11.30
CA PHE A 413 -15.62 -8.36 -10.10
C PHE A 413 -16.75 -7.31 -10.17
N ARG A 414 -16.84 -6.61 -11.30
CA ARG A 414 -17.90 -5.62 -11.55
C ARG A 414 -19.30 -6.26 -11.54
N SER A 415 -19.50 -7.40 -12.23
CA SER A 415 -20.82 -8.05 -12.35
C SER A 415 -21.34 -8.57 -11.01
N ARG A 416 -20.46 -8.83 -10.05
CA ARG A 416 -20.79 -9.20 -8.68
C ARG A 416 -21.08 -7.98 -7.78
N GLY A 417 -21.03 -6.77 -8.31
CA GLY A 417 -21.23 -5.54 -7.54
C GLY A 417 -19.97 -5.04 -6.83
N GLY A 418 -18.80 -5.67 -7.06
CA GLY A 418 -17.53 -5.31 -6.43
C GLY A 418 -17.16 -3.84 -6.64
N LYS A 419 -16.53 -3.23 -5.63
CA LYS A 419 -16.10 -1.82 -5.64
C LYS A 419 -14.61 -1.70 -5.34
N MET A 420 -13.92 -0.81 -6.04
CA MET A 420 -12.49 -0.58 -5.91
C MET A 420 -12.19 0.90 -5.68
N ILE A 421 -11.53 1.20 -4.58
CA ILE A 421 -10.91 2.50 -4.32
C ILE A 421 -9.40 2.33 -4.46
N ILE A 422 -8.78 3.16 -5.29
CA ILE A 422 -7.33 3.22 -5.43
C ILE A 422 -6.89 4.63 -5.03
N PHE A 423 -5.87 4.76 -4.21
CA PHE A 423 -5.23 6.05 -3.95
C PHE A 423 -3.74 5.99 -4.25
N GLU A 424 -3.19 7.11 -4.72
CA GLU A 424 -1.79 7.23 -5.14
C GLU A 424 -1.21 8.57 -4.72
N GLY A 425 -0.02 8.54 -4.14
CA GLY A 425 0.75 9.75 -3.90
C GLY A 425 1.37 10.27 -5.20
N VAL A 426 1.11 11.51 -5.57
CA VAL A 426 1.68 12.09 -6.80
C VAL A 426 3.21 12.18 -6.70
N SER A 427 3.76 12.37 -5.49
CA SER A 427 5.20 12.36 -5.21
C SER A 427 5.76 10.97 -4.86
N ASP A 428 5.06 9.87 -5.17
CA ASP A 428 5.56 8.52 -4.86
C ASP A 428 6.87 8.25 -5.63
N PRO A 429 7.99 7.94 -4.92
CA PRO A 429 9.25 7.63 -5.57
C PRO A 429 9.39 6.18 -6.04
N VAL A 430 8.42 5.30 -5.73
CA VAL A 430 8.47 3.85 -5.97
C VAL A 430 7.63 3.47 -7.16
N PHE A 431 6.35 3.90 -7.15
CA PHE A 431 5.39 3.64 -8.21
C PHE A 431 4.89 4.96 -8.79
N SER A 432 4.95 5.05 -10.11
CA SER A 432 4.65 6.32 -10.76
C SER A 432 3.15 6.58 -10.84
N ALA A 433 2.72 7.76 -10.39
CA ALA A 433 1.34 8.21 -10.58
C ALA A 433 0.94 8.28 -12.07
N HIS A 434 1.90 8.51 -12.98
CA HIS A 434 1.64 8.40 -14.43
C HIS A 434 1.32 6.97 -14.85
N ASP A 435 1.99 5.94 -14.28
CA ASP A 435 1.73 4.54 -14.60
C ASP A 435 0.32 4.12 -14.16
N LEU A 436 -0.08 4.51 -12.94
CA LEU A 436 -1.43 4.25 -12.44
C LEU A 436 -2.50 4.99 -13.25
N ARG A 437 -2.28 6.26 -13.57
CA ARG A 437 -3.16 7.05 -14.43
C ARG A 437 -3.37 6.35 -15.78
N ASP A 438 -2.31 5.92 -16.42
CA ASP A 438 -2.36 5.32 -17.75
C ASP A 438 -3.04 3.95 -17.71
N TRP A 439 -2.83 3.17 -16.65
CA TRP A 439 -3.57 1.94 -16.41
C TRP A 439 -5.07 2.21 -16.21
N TYR A 440 -5.44 3.23 -15.44
CA TYR A 440 -6.85 3.57 -15.20
C TYR A 440 -7.55 4.06 -16.46
N ARG A 441 -6.86 4.86 -17.28
CA ARG A 441 -7.35 5.27 -18.61
C ARG A 441 -7.56 4.06 -19.53
N GLN A 442 -6.66 3.08 -19.49
CA GLN A 442 -6.84 1.83 -20.23
C GLN A 442 -8.04 1.04 -19.70
N LEU A 443 -8.20 0.94 -18.37
CA LEU A 443 -9.38 0.31 -17.76
C LEU A 443 -10.68 0.99 -18.22
N GLN A 444 -10.71 2.33 -18.31
CA GLN A 444 -11.86 3.09 -18.82
C GLN A 444 -12.12 2.82 -20.31
N ALA A 445 -11.08 2.60 -21.09
CA ALA A 445 -11.21 2.26 -22.52
C ALA A 445 -11.73 0.83 -22.74
N ASP A 446 -11.28 -0.12 -21.90
CA ASP A 446 -11.62 -1.53 -22.02
C ASP A 446 -12.98 -1.87 -21.37
N MET A 447 -13.38 -1.10 -20.32
CA MET A 447 -14.59 -1.33 -19.56
C MET A 447 -15.44 -0.05 -19.46
N GLN A 448 -16.63 -0.08 -20.05
CA GLN A 448 -17.58 1.05 -19.95
C GLN A 448 -18.02 1.27 -18.50
N ALA A 449 -18.34 2.52 -18.15
CA ALA A 449 -18.84 2.94 -16.84
C ALA A 449 -17.94 2.50 -15.67
N THR A 450 -16.62 2.60 -15.85
CA THR A 450 -15.60 2.23 -14.86
C THR A 450 -15.81 2.94 -13.53
N GLU A 451 -16.23 4.20 -13.54
CA GLU A 451 -16.51 5.01 -12.36
C GLU A 451 -17.62 4.45 -11.45
N GLN A 452 -18.42 3.49 -11.92
CA GLN A 452 -19.45 2.81 -11.13
C GLN A 452 -18.88 1.70 -10.24
N PHE A 453 -17.65 1.24 -10.48
CA PHE A 453 -17.04 0.17 -9.70
C PHE A 453 -15.57 0.41 -9.30
N ALA A 454 -14.85 1.30 -9.97
CA ALA A 454 -13.46 1.64 -9.66
C ALA A 454 -13.25 3.16 -9.68
N ARG A 455 -12.62 3.72 -8.65
CA ARG A 455 -12.26 5.13 -8.54
C ARG A 455 -10.84 5.30 -8.06
N VAL A 456 -10.11 6.24 -8.67
CA VAL A 456 -8.74 6.59 -8.35
C VAL A 456 -8.70 7.96 -7.70
N PHE A 457 -7.92 8.10 -6.64
CA PHE A 457 -7.72 9.34 -5.89
C PHE A 457 -6.24 9.67 -5.86
N MET A 458 -5.84 10.72 -6.57
CA MET A 458 -4.46 11.19 -6.60
C MET A 458 -4.24 12.18 -5.47
N ILE A 459 -3.20 11.98 -4.67
CA ILE A 459 -2.89 12.80 -3.47
C ILE A 459 -1.61 13.59 -3.73
N PRO A 460 -1.71 14.88 -4.10
CA PRO A 460 -0.53 15.72 -4.33
C PRO A 460 0.34 15.84 -3.08
N GLY A 461 1.65 15.89 -3.27
CA GLY A 461 2.64 15.99 -2.19
C GLY A 461 2.91 14.69 -1.43
N MET A 462 2.03 13.69 -1.54
CA MET A 462 2.18 12.44 -0.80
C MET A 462 3.25 11.54 -1.43
N ASN A 463 4.12 11.01 -0.58
CA ASN A 463 5.10 9.97 -0.95
C ASN A 463 4.49 8.56 -0.86
N HIS A 464 5.35 7.54 -0.92
CA HIS A 464 4.97 6.14 -0.89
C HIS A 464 4.28 5.73 0.42
N CYS A 465 3.00 5.38 0.36
CA CYS A 465 2.14 5.02 1.50
C CYS A 465 2.10 6.10 2.61
N GLY A 466 2.26 7.35 2.24
CA GLY A 466 2.19 8.48 3.17
C GLY A 466 3.50 9.24 3.35
N GLY A 467 3.41 10.37 4.02
CA GLY A 467 4.49 11.34 4.19
C GLY A 467 4.51 12.38 3.07
N GLY A 468 5.27 13.45 3.28
CA GLY A 468 5.32 14.61 2.40
C GLY A 468 4.27 15.68 2.73
N PRO A 469 4.32 16.84 2.03
CA PRO A 469 3.38 17.94 2.24
C PRO A 469 2.01 17.62 1.60
N ALA A 470 1.22 16.77 2.27
CA ALA A 470 0.00 16.20 1.70
C ALA A 470 -1.18 16.19 2.68
N PHE A 471 -2.39 16.13 2.15
CA PHE A 471 -3.60 15.85 2.90
C PHE A 471 -3.82 14.33 2.99
N GLU A 472 -2.95 13.67 3.74
CA GLU A 472 -2.83 12.20 3.79
C GLU A 472 -3.66 11.53 4.90
N ASP A 473 -4.23 12.27 5.82
CA ASP A 473 -5.13 11.70 6.84
C ASP A 473 -6.50 11.44 6.23
N ILE A 474 -6.66 10.26 5.65
CA ILE A 474 -7.85 9.80 4.93
C ILE A 474 -8.40 8.50 5.53
N ASP A 475 -9.69 8.24 5.30
CA ASP A 475 -10.36 6.98 5.63
C ASP A 475 -11.03 6.36 4.38
N PRO A 476 -10.27 5.71 3.51
CA PRO A 476 -10.82 5.07 2.32
C PRO A 476 -11.69 3.85 2.63
N LEU A 477 -11.51 3.21 3.81
CA LEU A 477 -12.33 2.06 4.19
C LEU A 477 -13.78 2.47 4.45
N THR A 478 -14.03 3.56 5.20
CA THR A 478 -15.39 4.07 5.39
C THR A 478 -16.04 4.48 4.07
N ALA A 479 -15.29 5.11 3.16
CA ALA A 479 -15.79 5.47 1.84
C ALA A 479 -16.16 4.22 1.01
N LEU A 480 -15.35 3.16 1.08
CA LEU A 480 -15.62 1.89 0.42
C LEU A 480 -16.85 1.18 0.99
N GLU A 481 -17.01 1.15 2.33
CA GLU A 481 -18.20 0.61 3.00
C GLU A 481 -19.48 1.30 2.50
N GLN A 482 -19.49 2.63 2.51
CA GLN A 482 -20.63 3.40 2.04
C GLN A 482 -20.95 3.10 0.56
N TRP A 483 -19.94 2.86 -0.24
CA TRP A 483 -20.15 2.52 -1.64
C TRP A 483 -20.69 1.09 -1.84
N VAL A 484 -20.11 0.11 -1.16
CA VAL A 484 -20.54 -1.31 -1.25
C VAL A 484 -21.93 -1.51 -0.66
N GLU A 485 -22.16 -0.98 0.54
CA GLU A 485 -23.34 -1.32 1.34
C GLU A 485 -24.55 -0.41 1.06
N ASN A 486 -24.29 0.86 0.68
CA ASN A 486 -25.33 1.86 0.48
C ASN A 486 -25.38 2.43 -0.95
N GLY A 487 -24.45 2.02 -1.84
CA GLY A 487 -24.38 2.54 -3.21
C GLY A 487 -23.80 3.97 -3.32
N ASN A 488 -23.34 4.55 -2.23
CA ASN A 488 -22.81 5.92 -2.18
C ASN A 488 -21.38 5.99 -2.72
N ALA A 489 -21.24 6.11 -4.03
CA ALA A 489 -19.93 6.22 -4.69
C ALA A 489 -19.20 7.52 -4.29
N PRO A 490 -17.97 7.48 -3.73
CA PRO A 490 -17.28 8.67 -3.26
C PRO A 490 -16.82 9.55 -4.43
N ALA A 491 -17.40 10.75 -4.58
CA ALA A 491 -16.91 11.73 -5.56
C ALA A 491 -15.55 12.30 -5.13
N TYR A 492 -15.28 12.33 -3.85
CA TYR A 492 -14.00 12.72 -3.24
C TYR A 492 -13.82 12.02 -1.89
N LEU A 493 -12.59 11.94 -1.43
CA LEU A 493 -12.24 11.65 -0.05
C LEU A 493 -11.93 12.98 0.66
N VAL A 494 -12.31 13.14 1.92
CA VAL A 494 -11.85 14.29 2.72
C VAL A 494 -10.50 13.94 3.31
N GLY A 495 -9.45 14.62 2.86
CA GLY A 495 -8.12 14.55 3.45
C GLY A 495 -7.94 15.63 4.51
N LYS A 496 -7.32 15.29 5.65
CA LYS A 496 -6.81 16.25 6.61
C LYS A 496 -5.31 16.41 6.45
N ALA A 497 -4.79 17.54 6.86
CA ALA A 497 -3.37 17.87 6.73
C ALA A 497 -2.48 16.86 7.47
N GLY A 498 -1.54 16.26 6.75
CA GLY A 498 -0.52 15.37 7.28
C GLY A 498 0.54 16.07 8.13
N LYS A 499 1.47 15.29 8.70
CA LYS A 499 2.49 15.80 9.65
C LYS A 499 3.40 16.88 9.06
N ALA A 500 3.65 16.88 7.74
CA ALA A 500 4.54 17.83 7.09
C ALA A 500 3.88 19.18 6.76
N LEU A 501 2.54 19.26 6.73
CA LEU A 501 1.84 20.52 6.53
C LEU A 501 1.82 21.34 7.84
N PRO A 502 1.97 22.68 7.78
CA PRO A 502 2.09 23.52 8.98
C PRO A 502 0.80 23.58 9.80
N ASP A 503 -0.36 23.69 9.14
CA ASP A 503 -1.67 23.76 9.80
C ASP A 503 -2.39 22.42 9.74
N LYS A 504 -2.49 21.74 10.88
CA LYS A 504 -3.11 20.41 11.04
C LYS A 504 -4.64 20.42 10.96
N ASN A 505 -5.27 21.59 11.05
CA ASN A 505 -6.72 21.71 10.99
C ASN A 505 -7.24 21.87 9.56
N LYS A 506 -6.35 22.01 8.58
CA LYS A 506 -6.75 22.12 7.18
C LYS A 506 -7.31 20.79 6.67
N THR A 507 -8.33 20.93 5.83
CA THR A 507 -8.96 19.83 5.09
C THR A 507 -9.04 20.17 3.61
N MET A 508 -8.94 19.15 2.74
CA MET A 508 -9.06 19.29 1.29
C MET A 508 -9.84 18.11 0.71
N PRO A 509 -10.68 18.29 -0.32
CA PRO A 509 -11.25 17.18 -1.03
C PRO A 509 -10.18 16.57 -1.96
N ILE A 510 -9.95 15.28 -1.84
CA ILE A 510 -9.16 14.50 -2.78
C ILE A 510 -10.15 13.93 -3.78
N CYS A 511 -10.22 14.53 -4.95
CA CYS A 511 -11.26 14.25 -5.95
C CYS A 511 -11.01 12.93 -6.68
N ALA A 512 -12.10 12.25 -7.05
CA ALA A 512 -12.01 11.09 -7.94
C ALA A 512 -11.47 11.52 -9.32
N TYR A 513 -10.38 10.92 -9.76
CA TYR A 513 -9.75 11.19 -11.06
C TYR A 513 -10.76 10.96 -12.20
N PRO A 514 -10.82 11.81 -13.25
CA PRO A 514 -9.86 12.86 -13.59
C PRO A 514 -10.09 14.24 -12.94
N HIS A 515 -11.07 14.37 -12.07
CA HIS A 515 -11.34 15.64 -11.40
C HIS A 515 -10.25 15.98 -10.39
N VAL A 516 -10.00 17.28 -10.23
CA VAL A 516 -9.04 17.83 -9.25
C VAL A 516 -9.75 18.83 -8.35
N ALA A 517 -9.25 19.01 -7.13
CA ALA A 517 -9.73 20.04 -6.23
C ALA A 517 -9.38 21.43 -6.81
N THR A 518 -10.38 22.24 -7.06
CA THR A 518 -10.23 23.61 -7.56
C THR A 518 -10.83 24.57 -6.56
N TYR A 519 -10.07 25.58 -6.16
CA TYR A 519 -10.55 26.57 -5.20
C TYR A 519 -11.67 27.43 -5.82
N LYS A 520 -12.81 27.52 -5.10
CA LYS A 520 -14.00 28.27 -5.52
C LYS A 520 -14.29 29.51 -4.67
N GLY A 521 -13.45 29.79 -3.67
CA GLY A 521 -13.61 30.88 -2.72
C GLY A 521 -14.03 30.41 -1.32
N GLY A 522 -13.85 31.25 -0.33
CA GLY A 522 -14.18 30.96 1.07
C GLY A 522 -12.95 30.73 1.94
N ASP A 523 -13.11 29.95 3.02
CA ASP A 523 -12.02 29.61 3.94
C ASP A 523 -11.09 28.55 3.32
N MET A 524 -9.88 28.96 2.95
CA MET A 524 -8.86 28.10 2.34
C MET A 524 -8.44 26.92 3.22
N SER A 525 -8.82 26.89 4.49
CA SER A 525 -8.54 25.78 5.39
C SER A 525 -9.59 24.66 5.35
N LYS A 526 -10.67 24.83 4.58
CA LYS A 526 -11.83 23.95 4.58
C LYS A 526 -12.07 23.30 3.22
N ALA A 527 -12.31 22.00 3.22
CA ALA A 527 -12.64 21.22 2.03
C ALA A 527 -13.85 21.81 1.26
N ASP A 528 -14.83 22.39 1.96
CA ASP A 528 -16.03 22.99 1.35
C ASP A 528 -15.74 24.24 0.50
N SER A 529 -14.54 24.81 0.59
CA SER A 529 -14.09 25.95 -0.23
C SER A 529 -13.52 25.53 -1.60
N PHE A 530 -13.54 24.24 -1.86
CA PHE A 530 -13.10 23.64 -3.12
C PHE A 530 -14.25 22.89 -3.80
N GLU A 531 -14.09 22.63 -5.07
CA GLU A 531 -14.96 21.75 -5.84
C GLU A 531 -14.13 20.83 -6.73
N CYS A 532 -14.65 19.65 -7.03
CA CYS A 532 -14.03 18.69 -7.94
C CYS A 532 -14.41 19.03 -9.38
N ARG A 533 -13.47 19.50 -10.19
CA ARG A 533 -13.64 19.85 -11.62
C ARG A 533 -12.75 19.06 -12.54
#